data_3a4ba51fa331b92c8653337d890e5191
#
_entry.id   3a4ba51fa331b92c8653337d890e5191
#
_cell.length_a   1.000
_cell.length_b   1.000
_cell.length_c   1.000
_cell.angle_alpha   90.00
_cell.angle_beta   90.00
_cell.angle_gamma   90.00
#
_symmetry.space_group_name_H-M   'P 1'
#
loop_
_entity.id
_entity.type
_entity.pdbx_description
1 polymer ?
#
loop_
_entity_poly.entity_id
_entity_poly.type
_entity_poly.pdbx_seq_one_letter_code
_entity_poly.pdbx_strand_id
1 'polypeptide(L)'
;EKPQILQKIVRESLQEELNYIASLPTSIETDDFLCIHAGIENKNDWQNAPLSSFIEKRDFQKVGHCLKKYVIVGHLPTSNFYQDQIKNDVLMDFDKKIISIDGGTGVKFISQLNALIIENDGKNLTFKNHFVQPLPIYRIKQDKFVENKENHKVSWPNFEIEILEKREEFSFCKVIHTNQMLWIKNEFIYLKNKHFYCLDDYIDHFITVHENEDVKVIGLYGKFAYIIKNK
;
A
#
# COMPACT_ATOMS: atom_id res chain seq x y z
N GLU A 1 -17.08 24.67 -13.97
CA GLU A 1 -16.30 25.95 -13.97
C GLU A 1 -15.14 25.95 -12.95
N LYS A 2 -15.35 25.46 -11.70
CA LYS A 2 -14.29 25.43 -10.67
C LYS A 2 -13.02 24.64 -11.05
N PRO A 3 -13.10 23.42 -11.64
CA PRO A 3 -11.89 22.67 -12.01
C PRO A 3 -11.06 23.37 -13.09
N GLN A 4 -11.67 24.05 -14.05
CA GLN A 4 -10.97 24.76 -15.12
C GLN A 4 -10.24 26.01 -14.62
N ILE A 5 -10.85 26.74 -13.70
CA ILE A 5 -10.21 27.90 -13.04
C ILE A 5 -9.00 27.44 -12.22
N LEU A 6 -9.14 26.35 -11.45
CA LEU A 6 -8.04 25.79 -10.67
C LEU A 6 -6.89 25.33 -11.56
N GLN A 7 -7.19 24.63 -12.66
CA GLN A 7 -6.17 24.22 -13.64
C GLN A 7 -5.41 25.41 -14.22
N LYS A 8 -6.11 26.51 -14.52
CA LYS A 8 -5.47 27.72 -15.03
C LYS A 8 -4.52 28.33 -13.99
N ILE A 9 -4.98 28.48 -12.74
CA ILE A 9 -4.17 29.01 -11.64
C ILE A 9 -2.91 28.15 -11.42
N VAL A 10 -3.07 26.83 -11.38
CA VAL A 10 -1.95 25.90 -11.21
C VAL A 10 -0.94 26.06 -12.34
N ARG A 11 -1.38 26.09 -13.59
CA ARG A 11 -0.49 26.28 -14.75
C ARG A 11 0.25 27.58 -14.74
N GLU A 12 -0.40 28.69 -14.32
CA GLU A 12 0.21 30.01 -14.25
C GLU A 12 1.20 30.13 -13.07
N SER A 13 0.90 29.50 -11.93
CA SER A 13 1.70 29.62 -10.70
C SER A 13 2.84 28.60 -10.58
N LEU A 14 2.75 27.44 -11.28
CA LEU A 14 3.69 26.33 -11.15
C LEU A 14 4.28 25.91 -12.52
N GLN A 15 4.52 26.88 -13.39
CA GLN A 15 4.98 26.59 -14.76
C GLN A 15 6.36 25.94 -14.80
N GLU A 16 7.27 26.33 -13.90
CA GLU A 16 8.62 25.77 -13.83
C GLU A 16 8.56 24.31 -13.37
N GLU A 17 7.78 24.00 -12.34
CA GLU A 17 7.57 22.67 -11.82
C GLU A 17 6.90 21.76 -12.86
N LEU A 18 5.91 22.28 -13.59
CA LEU A 18 5.23 21.56 -14.66
C LEU A 18 6.19 21.26 -15.82
N ASN A 19 7.05 22.18 -16.19
CA ASN A 19 8.08 21.97 -17.22
C ASN A 19 9.10 20.92 -16.76
N TYR A 20 9.53 20.97 -15.49
CA TYR A 20 10.40 19.96 -14.91
C TYR A 20 9.76 18.57 -14.95
N ILE A 21 8.53 18.43 -14.47
CA ILE A 21 7.78 17.16 -14.50
C ILE A 21 7.64 16.64 -15.93
N ALA A 22 7.32 17.53 -16.90
CA ALA A 22 7.19 17.16 -18.31
C ALA A 22 8.51 16.70 -18.95
N SER A 23 9.66 17.11 -18.38
CA SER A 23 10.99 16.69 -18.85
C SER A 23 11.46 15.35 -18.28
N LEU A 24 10.79 14.82 -17.24
CA LEU A 24 11.18 13.56 -16.62
C LEU A 24 10.97 12.38 -17.58
N PRO A 25 11.88 11.40 -17.59
CA PRO A 25 11.70 10.17 -18.37
C PRO A 25 10.56 9.34 -17.80
N THR A 26 9.83 8.65 -18.67
CA THR A 26 8.76 7.70 -18.24
C THR A 26 9.32 6.40 -17.67
N SER A 27 10.57 6.07 -18.00
CA SER A 27 11.26 4.89 -17.49
C SER A 27 12.76 5.13 -17.45
N ILE A 28 13.46 4.37 -16.60
CA ILE A 28 14.92 4.31 -16.54
C ILE A 28 15.31 2.85 -16.78
N GLU A 29 16.13 2.60 -17.79
CA GLU A 29 16.53 1.26 -18.17
C GLU A 29 18.04 1.09 -18.09
N THR A 30 18.46 -0.06 -17.53
CA THR A 30 19.85 -0.54 -17.50
C THR A 30 19.93 -1.94 -18.10
N ASP A 31 21.08 -2.58 -18.08
CA ASP A 31 21.21 -3.96 -18.55
C ASP A 31 20.36 -4.93 -17.70
N ASP A 32 20.32 -4.74 -16.37
CA ASP A 32 19.68 -5.64 -15.43
C ASP A 32 18.29 -5.19 -14.96
N PHE A 33 17.95 -3.91 -15.11
CA PHE A 33 16.76 -3.29 -14.52
C PHE A 33 16.00 -2.39 -15.49
N LEU A 34 14.68 -2.37 -15.30
CA LEU A 34 13.78 -1.36 -15.84
C LEU A 34 12.99 -0.77 -14.67
N CYS A 35 13.17 0.52 -14.39
CA CYS A 35 12.37 1.26 -13.44
C CYS A 35 11.23 1.99 -14.16
N ILE A 36 9.99 1.77 -13.75
CA ILE A 36 8.81 2.39 -14.34
C ILE A 36 7.70 2.52 -13.28
N HIS A 37 6.79 3.50 -13.44
CA HIS A 37 5.86 3.80 -12.35
C HIS A 37 4.91 2.65 -12.02
N ALA A 38 4.12 2.13 -12.99
CA ALA A 38 3.07 1.13 -12.70
C ALA A 38 3.32 -0.24 -13.35
N GLY A 39 4.03 -0.29 -14.46
CA GLY A 39 4.31 -1.53 -15.17
C GLY A 39 4.45 -1.36 -16.66
N ILE A 40 4.52 -2.47 -17.38
CA ILE A 40 4.60 -2.53 -18.83
C ILE A 40 3.63 -3.58 -19.37
N GLU A 41 3.38 -3.54 -20.69
CA GLU A 41 2.65 -4.63 -21.34
C GLU A 41 3.56 -5.88 -21.45
N ASN A 42 2.94 -7.06 -21.37
CA ASN A 42 3.65 -8.33 -21.50
C ASN A 42 3.92 -8.67 -22.97
N LYS A 43 4.77 -7.87 -23.60
CA LYS A 43 5.17 -7.98 -25.00
C LYS A 43 6.56 -7.40 -25.23
N ASN A 44 7.24 -7.83 -26.31
CA ASN A 44 8.60 -7.38 -26.59
C ASN A 44 8.70 -5.90 -26.98
N ASP A 45 7.67 -5.37 -27.61
CA ASP A 45 7.57 -3.98 -28.06
C ASP A 45 6.78 -3.09 -27.08
N TRP A 46 6.93 -3.37 -25.78
CA TRP A 46 6.23 -2.66 -24.70
C TRP A 46 6.38 -1.14 -24.76
N GLN A 47 7.50 -0.63 -25.29
CA GLN A 47 7.78 0.81 -25.42
C GLN A 47 6.75 1.53 -26.29
N ASN A 48 6.08 0.82 -27.20
CA ASN A 48 5.04 1.37 -28.08
C ASN A 48 3.66 1.42 -27.44
N ALA A 49 3.54 1.02 -26.16
CA ALA A 49 2.29 1.11 -25.43
C ALA A 49 1.95 2.57 -25.08
N PRO A 50 0.64 2.90 -24.88
CA PRO A 50 0.24 4.24 -24.46
C PRO A 50 0.78 4.54 -23.06
N LEU A 51 0.97 5.83 -22.75
CA LEU A 51 1.50 6.30 -21.46
C LEU A 51 0.69 5.75 -20.26
N SER A 52 -0.61 5.59 -20.41
CA SER A 52 -1.47 5.00 -19.36
C SER A 52 -1.05 3.59 -18.94
N SER A 53 -0.48 2.79 -19.86
CA SER A 53 0.07 1.48 -19.51
C SER A 53 1.28 1.58 -18.58
N PHE A 54 2.01 2.70 -18.59
CA PHE A 54 3.17 2.89 -17.74
C PHE A 54 2.86 3.50 -16.38
N ILE A 55 1.78 4.28 -16.28
CA ILE A 55 1.44 5.05 -15.08
C ILE A 55 0.16 4.60 -14.36
N GLU A 56 -0.66 3.73 -14.96
CA GLU A 56 -1.97 3.32 -14.41
C GLU A 56 -2.20 1.81 -14.39
N LYS A 57 -1.20 0.98 -14.77
CA LYS A 57 -1.35 -0.47 -14.88
C LYS A 57 -1.54 -1.12 -13.50
N ARG A 58 -2.73 -1.69 -13.28
CA ARG A 58 -3.13 -2.24 -11.97
C ARG A 58 -2.95 -3.75 -11.84
N ASP A 59 -2.80 -4.46 -12.95
CA ASP A 59 -2.71 -5.91 -13.00
C ASP A 59 -1.28 -6.43 -13.25
N PHE A 60 -0.27 -5.56 -13.19
CA PHE A 60 1.10 -5.87 -13.56
C PHE A 60 1.68 -7.05 -12.75
N GLN A 61 1.47 -7.07 -11.44
CA GLN A 61 1.89 -8.17 -10.57
C GLN A 61 1.27 -9.52 -10.97
N LYS A 62 0.04 -9.50 -11.49
CA LYS A 62 -0.67 -10.70 -11.94
C LYS A 62 -0.20 -11.14 -13.32
N VAL A 63 -0.16 -10.21 -14.28
CA VAL A 63 0.12 -10.48 -15.70
C VAL A 63 1.62 -10.71 -15.95
N GLY A 64 2.50 -9.94 -15.28
CA GLY A 64 3.93 -10.02 -15.48
C GLY A 64 4.42 -9.37 -16.77
N HIS A 65 5.64 -9.74 -17.17
CA HIS A 65 6.31 -9.27 -18.39
C HIS A 65 7.21 -10.36 -18.98
N CYS A 66 7.66 -10.16 -20.24
CA CYS A 66 8.53 -11.11 -20.95
C CYS A 66 10.03 -10.71 -20.97
N LEU A 67 10.41 -9.64 -20.27
CA LEU A 67 11.81 -9.20 -20.25
C LEU A 67 12.69 -10.13 -19.41
N LYS A 68 13.98 -10.21 -19.78
CA LYS A 68 14.97 -10.99 -19.01
C LYS A 68 15.51 -10.27 -17.77
N LYS A 69 15.28 -8.96 -17.65
CA LYS A 69 15.69 -8.08 -16.54
C LYS A 69 14.60 -7.92 -15.48
N TYR A 70 14.97 -7.40 -14.31
CA TYR A 70 14.00 -7.04 -13.28
C TYR A 70 13.25 -5.77 -13.67
N VAL A 71 11.93 -5.75 -13.42
CA VAL A 71 11.10 -4.55 -13.54
C VAL A 71 10.72 -4.06 -12.15
N ILE A 72 11.16 -2.83 -11.83
CA ILE A 72 10.92 -2.19 -10.54
C ILE A 72 9.78 -1.21 -10.70
N VAL A 73 8.73 -1.36 -9.88
CA VAL A 73 7.48 -0.59 -9.97
C VAL A 73 7.05 -0.03 -8.63
N GLY A 74 6.22 1.00 -8.68
CA GLY A 74 5.41 1.55 -7.58
C GLY A 74 3.92 1.43 -7.87
N HIS A 75 3.18 2.55 -7.75
CA HIS A 75 1.77 2.75 -8.09
C HIS A 75 0.75 2.03 -7.21
N LEU A 76 0.92 0.75 -6.96
CA LEU A 76 0.07 -0.01 -6.05
C LEU A 76 0.83 -0.33 -4.76
N PRO A 77 0.34 0.14 -3.60
CA PRO A 77 0.92 -0.21 -2.32
C PRO A 77 1.08 -1.71 -2.15
N THR A 78 2.26 -2.14 -1.70
CA THR A 78 2.58 -3.56 -1.54
C THR A 78 1.64 -4.27 -0.58
N SER A 79 1.05 -3.53 0.39
CA SER A 79 0.04 -4.06 1.30
C SER A 79 -1.18 -4.65 0.60
N ASN A 80 -1.49 -4.22 -0.63
CA ASN A 80 -2.62 -4.75 -1.41
C ASN A 80 -2.43 -6.22 -1.86
N PHE A 81 -1.19 -6.72 -1.84
CA PHE A 81 -0.86 -8.07 -2.32
C PHE A 81 -0.83 -9.13 -1.21
N TYR A 82 -0.96 -8.73 0.07
CA TYR A 82 -1.05 -9.64 1.21
C TYR A 82 -2.51 -9.85 1.63
N GLN A 83 -2.88 -11.11 1.92
CA GLN A 83 -4.27 -11.49 2.22
C GLN A 83 -4.63 -11.35 3.71
N ASP A 84 -3.68 -11.63 4.60
CA ASP A 84 -3.88 -11.86 6.03
C ASP A 84 -3.11 -10.87 6.93
N GLN A 85 -2.39 -9.94 6.32
CA GLN A 85 -1.57 -8.97 7.05
C GLN A 85 -1.49 -7.63 6.31
N ILE A 86 -1.20 -6.56 7.04
CA ILE A 86 -0.84 -5.26 6.47
C ILE A 86 0.68 -5.15 6.53
N LYS A 87 1.33 -5.28 5.38
CA LYS A 87 2.78 -5.21 5.23
C LYS A 87 3.12 -4.34 4.03
N ASN A 88 4.00 -3.36 4.24
CA ASN A 88 4.36 -2.36 3.23
C ASN A 88 5.82 -2.47 2.77
N ASP A 89 6.52 -3.55 3.15
CA ASP A 89 7.89 -3.81 2.69
C ASP A 89 7.93 -4.01 1.18
N VAL A 90 9.12 -3.83 0.60
CA VAL A 90 9.37 -4.17 -0.80
C VAL A 90 8.95 -5.61 -1.07
N LEU A 91 8.13 -5.81 -2.09
CA LEU A 91 7.68 -7.12 -2.54
C LEU A 91 8.50 -7.56 -3.73
N MET A 92 9.21 -8.69 -3.60
CA MET A 92 10.08 -9.25 -4.64
C MET A 92 9.51 -10.58 -5.14
N ASP A 93 9.14 -10.61 -6.40
CA ASP A 93 8.78 -11.82 -7.14
C ASP A 93 9.95 -12.18 -8.06
N PHE A 94 10.82 -13.07 -7.62
CA PHE A 94 12.01 -13.47 -8.36
C PHE A 94 11.68 -14.32 -9.59
N ASP A 95 10.58 -15.06 -9.57
CA ASP A 95 10.14 -15.90 -10.71
C ASP A 95 9.68 -15.01 -11.87
N LYS A 96 8.89 -13.98 -11.57
CA LYS A 96 8.43 -13.00 -12.55
C LYS A 96 9.42 -11.87 -12.78
N LYS A 97 10.49 -11.77 -11.98
CA LYS A 97 11.43 -10.65 -11.97
C LYS A 97 10.75 -9.29 -11.80
N ILE A 98 9.80 -9.21 -10.86
CA ILE A 98 9.08 -7.98 -10.51
C ILE A 98 9.45 -7.57 -9.09
N ILE A 99 9.79 -6.30 -8.89
CA ILE A 99 10.05 -5.71 -7.58
C ILE A 99 9.11 -4.53 -7.40
N SER A 100 8.17 -4.63 -6.44
CA SER A 100 7.27 -3.53 -6.07
C SER A 100 7.78 -2.83 -4.83
N ILE A 101 8.00 -1.52 -4.93
CA ILE A 101 8.60 -0.72 -3.85
C ILE A 101 7.63 0.25 -3.18
N ASP A 102 6.38 0.33 -3.61
CA ASP A 102 5.41 1.28 -3.07
C ASP A 102 4.98 0.90 -1.65
N GLY A 103 5.42 1.65 -0.67
CA GLY A 103 5.05 1.48 0.73
C GLY A 103 3.75 2.17 1.14
N GLY A 104 2.97 2.72 0.19
CA GLY A 104 1.67 3.35 0.41
C GLY A 104 1.72 4.78 0.96
N THR A 105 2.90 5.44 0.94
CA THR A 105 3.06 6.81 1.45
C THR A 105 2.13 7.79 0.76
N GLY A 106 1.35 8.54 1.56
CA GLY A 106 0.35 9.49 1.06
C GLY A 106 -0.98 8.88 0.61
N VAL A 107 -1.12 7.55 0.62
CA VAL A 107 -2.32 6.83 0.19
C VAL A 107 -2.92 5.96 1.30
N LYS A 108 -2.08 5.35 2.13
CA LYS A 108 -2.49 4.44 3.20
C LYS A 108 -2.26 5.04 4.58
N PHE A 109 -3.13 4.72 5.56
CA PHE A 109 -2.94 5.09 6.97
C PHE A 109 -1.71 4.41 7.55
N ILE A 110 -1.56 3.11 7.26
CA ILE A 110 -0.34 2.39 7.57
C ILE A 110 0.53 2.42 6.31
N SER A 111 1.55 3.25 6.32
CA SER A 111 2.44 3.43 5.19
C SER A 111 3.89 3.58 5.64
N GLN A 112 4.81 3.40 4.71
CA GLN A 112 6.24 3.64 4.89
C GLN A 112 6.88 4.08 3.58
N LEU A 113 7.95 4.85 3.65
CA LEU A 113 8.78 5.18 2.51
C LEU A 113 9.87 4.11 2.37
N ASN A 114 9.80 3.30 1.33
CA ASN A 114 10.77 2.26 1.05
C ASN A 114 11.97 2.79 0.26
N ALA A 115 13.13 2.21 0.52
CA ALA A 115 14.34 2.34 -0.29
C ALA A 115 14.88 0.95 -0.60
N LEU A 116 14.93 0.59 -1.88
CA LEU A 116 15.55 -0.63 -2.37
C LEU A 116 17.02 -0.36 -2.67
N ILE A 117 17.91 -1.08 -2.02
CA ILE A 117 19.35 -1.08 -2.31
C ILE A 117 19.67 -2.34 -3.09
N ILE A 118 20.30 -2.16 -4.24
CA ILE A 118 20.76 -3.23 -5.11
C ILE A 118 22.27 -3.18 -5.17
N GLU A 119 22.92 -4.25 -4.76
CA GLU A 119 24.37 -4.40 -4.84
C GLU A 119 24.71 -5.46 -5.91
N ASN A 120 25.65 -5.13 -6.79
CA ASN A 120 26.14 -6.02 -7.83
C ASN A 120 27.66 -6.22 -7.63
N ASP A 121 28.08 -7.44 -7.31
CA ASP A 121 29.49 -7.79 -7.13
C ASP A 121 30.16 -8.31 -8.43
N GLY A 122 29.46 -8.18 -9.56
CA GLY A 122 29.88 -8.68 -10.87
C GLY A 122 29.52 -10.14 -11.14
N LYS A 123 28.99 -10.87 -10.12
CA LYS A 123 28.51 -12.25 -10.24
C LYS A 123 27.08 -12.39 -9.75
N ASN A 124 26.74 -11.70 -8.67
CA ASN A 124 25.45 -11.81 -8.01
C ASN A 124 24.84 -10.45 -7.75
N LEU A 125 23.50 -10.38 -7.85
CA LEU A 125 22.69 -9.26 -7.38
C LEU A 125 22.18 -9.57 -5.98
N THR A 126 22.37 -8.65 -5.05
CA THR A 126 21.78 -8.72 -3.73
C THR A 126 20.83 -7.54 -3.52
N PHE A 127 19.73 -7.79 -2.80
CA PHE A 127 18.66 -6.82 -2.60
C PHE A 127 18.45 -6.60 -1.11
N LYS A 128 18.45 -5.34 -0.69
CA LYS A 128 18.18 -4.93 0.69
C LYS A 128 17.04 -3.92 0.71
N ASN A 129 16.10 -4.07 1.63
CA ASN A 129 15.05 -3.11 1.88
C ASN A 129 15.37 -2.28 3.11
N HIS A 130 15.35 -0.96 2.97
CA HIS A 130 15.31 -0.01 4.07
C HIS A 130 14.03 0.80 3.98
N PHE A 131 13.53 1.26 5.13
CA PHE A 131 12.34 2.09 5.13
C PHE A 131 12.35 3.13 6.25
N VAL A 132 11.57 4.19 6.04
CA VAL A 132 11.23 5.18 7.05
C VAL A 132 9.73 5.13 7.29
N GLN A 133 9.35 5.03 8.57
CA GLN A 133 7.97 5.03 9.04
C GLN A 133 7.90 5.88 10.32
N PRO A 134 7.59 7.19 10.20
CA PRO A 134 7.68 8.15 11.30
C PRO A 134 6.44 8.10 12.21
N LEU A 135 6.14 6.92 12.78
CA LEU A 135 5.07 6.76 13.76
C LEU A 135 5.58 7.00 15.18
N PRO A 136 4.77 7.58 16.07
CA PRO A 136 5.12 7.75 17.47
C PRO A 136 5.26 6.39 18.16
N ILE A 137 6.27 6.28 19.04
CA ILE A 137 6.55 5.08 19.83
C ILE A 137 5.95 5.27 21.22
N TYR A 138 5.19 4.27 21.66
CA TYR A 138 4.62 4.22 23.01
C TYR A 138 5.07 2.96 23.73
N ARG A 139 5.30 3.09 25.04
CA ARG A 139 5.64 1.97 25.92
C ARG A 139 4.39 1.40 26.57
N ILE A 140 4.22 0.09 26.44
CA ILE A 140 3.13 -0.66 27.07
C ILE A 140 3.30 -0.64 28.58
N LYS A 141 2.23 -0.30 29.32
CA LYS A 141 2.26 -0.18 30.78
C LYS A 141 1.86 -1.45 31.51
N GLN A 142 1.23 -2.39 30.80
CA GLN A 142 0.75 -3.63 31.41
C GLN A 142 0.52 -4.68 30.32
N ASP A 143 0.68 -5.94 30.67
CA ASP A 143 0.41 -7.08 29.79
C ASP A 143 -1.04 -7.10 29.29
N LYS A 144 -1.21 -7.44 28.02
CA LYS A 144 -2.50 -7.79 27.44
C LYS A 144 -2.35 -9.04 26.59
N PHE A 145 -2.95 -10.13 27.05
CA PHE A 145 -2.96 -11.39 26.32
C PHE A 145 -4.21 -11.51 25.47
N VAL A 146 -4.05 -12.00 24.26
CA VAL A 146 -5.12 -12.25 23.30
C VAL A 146 -4.96 -13.65 22.73
N GLU A 147 -6.05 -14.42 22.69
CA GLU A 147 -6.05 -15.69 21.97
C GLU A 147 -5.90 -15.47 20.48
N ASN A 148 -5.03 -16.26 19.86
CA ASN A 148 -4.87 -16.25 18.41
C ASN A 148 -6.19 -16.68 17.75
N LYS A 149 -6.75 -15.81 16.93
CA LYS A 149 -7.90 -16.05 16.07
C LYS A 149 -7.48 -15.91 14.62
N GLU A 150 -8.25 -16.49 13.74
CA GLU A 150 -8.12 -16.25 12.31
C GLU A 150 -8.30 -14.75 12.04
N ASN A 151 -7.39 -14.18 11.25
CA ASN A 151 -7.39 -12.77 10.90
C ASN A 151 -8.11 -12.57 9.58
N HIS A 152 -8.97 -11.54 9.55
CA HIS A 152 -9.64 -11.11 8.34
C HIS A 152 -9.21 -9.71 8.00
N LYS A 153 -9.07 -9.44 6.71
CA LYS A 153 -8.56 -8.16 6.21
C LYS A 153 -9.50 -7.55 5.19
N VAL A 154 -9.74 -6.25 5.34
CA VAL A 154 -10.29 -5.40 4.28
C VAL A 154 -9.13 -4.71 3.59
N SER A 155 -9.07 -4.71 2.26
CA SER A 155 -8.08 -3.93 1.52
C SER A 155 -8.56 -3.59 0.11
N TRP A 156 -7.89 -2.61 -0.49
CA TRP A 156 -8.14 -2.21 -1.86
C TRP A 156 -8.12 -3.42 -2.83
N PRO A 157 -9.05 -3.47 -3.80
CA PRO A 157 -10.12 -2.51 -4.08
C PRO A 157 -11.45 -2.79 -3.34
N ASN A 158 -11.48 -3.71 -2.37
CA ASN A 158 -12.69 -4.30 -1.80
C ASN A 158 -13.08 -3.63 -0.47
N PHE A 159 -13.30 -2.32 -0.47
CA PHE A 159 -13.65 -1.58 0.74
C PHE A 159 -15.15 -1.53 1.04
N GLU A 160 -16.02 -1.93 0.10
CA GLU A 160 -17.47 -1.92 0.31
C GLU A 160 -17.88 -3.03 1.26
N ILE A 161 -18.69 -2.66 2.28
CA ILE A 161 -19.11 -3.54 3.36
C ILE A 161 -20.61 -3.47 3.60
N GLU A 162 -21.16 -4.55 4.12
CA GLU A 162 -22.50 -4.63 4.71
C GLU A 162 -22.36 -4.74 6.22
N ILE A 163 -23.09 -3.90 6.99
CA ILE A 163 -23.13 -4.00 8.43
C ILE A 163 -24.19 -5.02 8.80
N LEU A 164 -23.77 -6.14 9.41
CA LEU A 164 -24.65 -7.21 9.89
C LEU A 164 -25.10 -7.00 11.33
N GLU A 165 -24.21 -6.49 12.18
CA GLU A 165 -24.49 -6.17 13.58
C GLU A 165 -23.72 -4.91 13.97
N LYS A 166 -24.35 -3.98 14.67
CA LYS A 166 -23.73 -2.75 15.17
C LYS A 166 -23.68 -2.76 16.68
N ARG A 167 -22.49 -2.54 17.26
CA ARG A 167 -22.23 -2.33 18.68
C ARG A 167 -21.66 -0.94 18.93
N GLU A 168 -21.46 -0.61 20.19
CA GLU A 168 -20.96 0.70 20.62
C GLU A 168 -19.61 1.06 19.98
N GLU A 169 -18.66 0.15 19.96
CA GLU A 169 -17.28 0.37 19.54
C GLU A 169 -16.96 -0.24 18.16
N PHE A 170 -17.61 -1.35 17.82
CA PHE A 170 -17.34 -2.13 16.61
C PHE A 170 -18.65 -2.52 15.92
N SER A 171 -18.57 -2.70 14.61
CA SER A 171 -19.62 -3.33 13.82
C SER A 171 -19.11 -4.63 13.21
N PHE A 172 -19.95 -5.68 13.26
CA PHE A 172 -19.69 -6.92 12.53
C PHE A 172 -20.13 -6.71 11.08
N CYS A 173 -19.18 -6.84 10.16
CA CYS A 173 -19.37 -6.48 8.77
C CYS A 173 -19.02 -7.65 7.86
N LYS A 174 -19.66 -7.66 6.68
CA LYS A 174 -19.34 -8.52 5.55
C LYS A 174 -18.73 -7.66 4.46
N VAL A 175 -17.55 -8.02 3.96
CA VAL A 175 -16.95 -7.41 2.77
C VAL A 175 -17.68 -7.93 1.54
N ILE A 176 -18.29 -7.04 0.75
CA ILE A 176 -19.22 -7.42 -0.33
C ILE A 176 -18.56 -8.33 -1.36
N HIS A 177 -17.36 -7.99 -1.84
CA HIS A 177 -16.71 -8.69 -2.95
C HIS A 177 -15.96 -9.97 -2.55
N THR A 178 -15.52 -10.08 -1.28
CA THR A 178 -14.74 -11.25 -0.80
C THR A 178 -15.54 -12.19 0.06
N ASN A 179 -16.73 -11.77 0.52
CA ASN A 179 -17.58 -12.46 1.51
C ASN A 179 -16.90 -12.68 2.88
N GLN A 180 -15.74 -12.10 3.13
CA GLN A 180 -15.10 -12.14 4.44
C GLN A 180 -15.95 -11.41 5.48
N MET A 181 -15.99 -11.95 6.69
CA MET A 181 -16.71 -11.35 7.83
C MET A 181 -15.73 -10.99 8.93
N LEU A 182 -15.81 -9.76 9.43
CA LEU A 182 -14.90 -9.25 10.45
C LEU A 182 -15.54 -8.14 11.31
N TRP A 183 -14.96 -7.90 12.47
CA TRP A 183 -15.31 -6.77 13.32
C TRP A 183 -14.49 -5.55 12.91
N ILE A 184 -15.17 -4.49 12.46
CA ILE A 184 -14.53 -3.21 12.10
C ILE A 184 -14.88 -2.18 13.16
N LYS A 185 -13.86 -1.46 13.66
CA LYS A 185 -14.08 -0.35 14.59
C LYS A 185 -14.88 0.76 13.91
N ASN A 186 -15.89 1.30 14.59
CA ASN A 186 -16.87 2.18 13.96
C ASN A 186 -16.28 3.43 13.31
N GLU A 187 -15.15 3.95 13.83
CA GLU A 187 -14.44 5.09 13.26
C GLU A 187 -13.80 4.80 11.89
N PHE A 188 -13.64 3.52 11.53
CA PHE A 188 -13.14 3.09 10.20
C PHE A 188 -14.27 2.83 9.19
N ILE A 189 -15.53 3.14 9.54
CA ILE A 189 -16.68 2.93 8.66
C ILE A 189 -17.26 4.29 8.26
N TYR A 190 -17.50 4.48 6.96
CA TYR A 190 -18.18 5.66 6.46
C TYR A 190 -19.27 5.32 5.45
N LEU A 191 -20.25 6.22 5.33
CA LEU A 191 -21.36 6.11 4.40
C LEU A 191 -21.11 6.99 3.17
N LYS A 192 -21.22 6.40 1.97
CA LYS A 192 -21.15 7.12 0.70
C LYS A 192 -22.18 6.54 -0.26
N ASN A 193 -23.02 7.40 -0.87
CA ASN A 193 -24.03 7.01 -1.85
C ASN A 193 -24.94 5.85 -1.37
N LYS A 194 -25.33 5.84 -0.08
CA LYS A 194 -26.13 4.80 0.59
C LYS A 194 -25.43 3.46 0.80
N HIS A 195 -24.13 3.35 0.55
CA HIS A 195 -23.31 2.17 0.78
C HIS A 195 -22.27 2.45 1.88
N PHE A 196 -21.97 1.45 2.67
CA PHE A 196 -20.93 1.54 3.71
C PHE A 196 -19.60 1.08 3.16
N TYR A 197 -18.54 1.74 3.60
CA TYR A 197 -17.16 1.45 3.19
C TYR A 197 -16.23 1.47 4.41
N CYS A 198 -15.20 0.61 4.37
CA CYS A 198 -14.03 0.75 5.23
C CYS A 198 -13.13 1.88 4.71
N LEU A 199 -12.58 2.69 5.60
CA LEU A 199 -11.80 3.89 5.24
C LEU A 199 -10.48 3.57 4.54
N ASP A 200 -9.83 2.45 4.95
CA ASP A 200 -8.53 2.02 4.44
C ASP A 200 -8.33 0.52 4.73
N ASP A 201 -7.15 -0.01 4.44
CA ASP A 201 -6.75 -1.35 4.85
C ASP A 201 -6.99 -1.52 6.35
N TYR A 202 -7.72 -2.55 6.71
CA TYR A 202 -8.09 -2.83 8.08
C TYR A 202 -7.99 -4.33 8.37
N ILE A 203 -7.52 -4.67 9.56
CA ILE A 203 -7.43 -6.05 10.04
C ILE A 203 -8.07 -6.13 11.43
N ASP A 204 -8.89 -7.14 11.68
CA ASP A 204 -9.59 -7.35 12.95
C ASP A 204 -8.75 -8.07 14.01
N HIS A 205 -7.44 -8.03 13.86
CA HIS A 205 -6.49 -8.71 14.71
C HIS A 205 -6.17 -7.93 15.98
N PHE A 206 -6.49 -8.50 17.14
CA PHE A 206 -5.97 -8.05 18.41
C PHE A 206 -4.69 -8.80 18.73
N ILE A 207 -3.63 -8.10 19.13
CA ILE A 207 -2.32 -8.70 19.37
C ILE A 207 -1.98 -8.73 20.87
N THR A 208 -1.27 -9.78 21.29
CA THR A 208 -0.66 -9.83 22.61
C THR A 208 0.47 -8.83 22.71
N VAL A 209 0.46 -8.03 23.76
CA VAL A 209 1.53 -7.07 24.10
C VAL A 209 1.98 -7.29 25.54
N HIS A 210 3.26 -6.99 25.81
CA HIS A 210 3.88 -7.16 27.13
C HIS A 210 4.22 -5.81 27.77
N GLU A 211 4.20 -5.77 29.09
CA GLU A 211 4.68 -4.61 29.85
C GLU A 211 6.10 -4.24 29.44
N ASN A 212 6.36 -2.93 29.33
CA ASN A 212 7.62 -2.34 28.90
C ASN A 212 8.01 -2.59 27.43
N GLU A 213 7.14 -3.21 26.64
CA GLU A 213 7.35 -3.34 25.18
C GLU A 213 7.07 -2.00 24.48
N ASP A 214 7.92 -1.64 23.52
CA ASP A 214 7.71 -0.46 22.68
C ASP A 214 6.92 -0.84 21.42
N VAL A 215 5.85 -0.08 21.13
CA VAL A 215 5.01 -0.25 19.95
C VAL A 215 4.87 1.06 19.19
N LYS A 216 4.77 0.99 17.87
CA LYS A 216 4.41 2.16 17.04
C LYS A 216 2.90 2.34 17.04
N VAL A 217 2.43 3.56 17.28
CA VAL A 217 0.99 3.87 17.34
C VAL A 217 0.57 4.62 16.08
N ILE A 218 -0.42 4.06 15.38
CA ILE A 218 -1.04 4.65 14.19
C ILE A 218 -2.13 5.64 14.63
N GLY A 219 -2.94 5.25 15.63
CA GLY A 219 -4.00 6.07 16.16
C GLY A 219 -4.55 5.55 17.49
N LEU A 220 -5.16 6.47 18.25
CA LEU A 220 -5.86 6.19 19.49
C LEU A 220 -7.36 6.41 19.29
N TYR A 221 -8.17 5.41 19.62
CA TYR A 221 -9.62 5.38 19.37
C TYR A 221 -10.35 4.98 20.66
N GLY A 222 -10.61 5.97 21.53
CA GLY A 222 -11.18 5.75 22.86
C GLY A 222 -10.26 4.89 23.73
N LYS A 223 -10.71 3.71 24.13
CA LYS A 223 -9.92 2.73 24.93
C LYS A 223 -9.08 1.77 24.07
N PHE A 224 -9.07 1.95 22.75
CA PHE A 224 -8.32 1.12 21.82
C PHE A 224 -7.19 1.92 21.17
N ALA A 225 -6.09 1.25 20.89
CA ALA A 225 -4.99 1.77 20.11
C ALA A 225 -4.80 0.92 18.84
N TYR A 226 -4.63 1.56 17.70
CA TYR A 226 -4.19 0.88 16.47
C TYR A 226 -2.67 0.96 16.42
N ILE A 227 -2.01 -0.18 16.47
CA ILE A 227 -0.57 -0.26 16.69
C ILE A 227 0.12 -1.19 15.69
N ILE A 228 1.42 -0.96 15.51
CA ILE A 228 2.34 -1.90 14.86
C ILE A 228 3.32 -2.38 15.92
N LYS A 229 3.41 -3.70 16.07
CA LYS A 229 4.41 -4.37 16.88
C LYS A 229 5.60 -4.73 16.02
N ASN A 230 6.81 -4.28 16.40
CA ASN A 230 8.03 -4.73 15.75
C ASN A 230 8.22 -6.23 16.03
N LYS A 231 8.54 -6.99 15.01
CA LYS A 231 8.95 -8.39 15.16
C LYS A 231 10.40 -8.47 15.58
#